data_399f5cde5d3571b627a1fa7e66082855
#
_entry.id   399f5cde5d3571b627a1fa7e66082855
#
_cell.length_a   1.000
_cell.length_b   1.000
_cell.length_c   1.000
_cell.angle_alpha   90.00
_cell.angle_beta   90.00
_cell.angle_gamma   90.00
#
_symmetry.space_group_name_H-M   'P 1'
#
loop_
_entity.id
_entity.type
_entity.pdbx_description
1 polymer ?
#
loop_
_entity_poly.entity_id
_entity_poly.type
_entity_poly.pdbx_seq_one_letter_code
_entity_poly.pdbx_strand_id
1 'polypeptide(L)'
;MTPEIESVPRPEWSPLPYEGCRNVQGKVLVDEKELLLAVLRFEPDGTIHEHPGATDTVVVCLDGSGFTSVASETAPLHAGQRVRWPAGITHRLWTEDSTMTTLMVERPRHVP
;
A
#
# COMPACT_ATOMS: atom_id res chain seq x y z
N MET A 1 8.11 2.05 -34.83
CA MET A 1 7.66 2.74 -33.59
C MET A 1 8.79 2.70 -32.58
N THR A 2 9.12 3.82 -32.01
CA THR A 2 10.15 3.90 -30.96
C THR A 2 9.50 3.61 -29.61
N PRO A 3 10.05 2.70 -28.79
CA PRO A 3 9.53 2.48 -27.45
C PRO A 3 9.60 3.75 -26.61
N GLU A 4 8.52 4.03 -25.87
CA GLU A 4 8.50 5.11 -24.89
C GLU A 4 8.96 4.57 -23.55
N ILE A 5 10.15 4.95 -23.13
CA ILE A 5 10.74 4.51 -21.89
C ILE A 5 10.89 5.71 -20.97
N GLU A 6 10.28 5.61 -19.78
CA GLU A 6 10.28 6.67 -18.79
C GLU A 6 10.69 6.12 -17.44
N SER A 7 11.24 7.00 -16.61
CA SER A 7 11.46 6.65 -15.21
C SER A 7 10.13 6.63 -14.47
N VAL A 8 9.97 5.71 -13.53
CA VAL A 8 8.81 5.73 -12.65
C VAL A 8 8.86 6.97 -11.74
N PRO A 9 7.71 7.45 -11.22
CA PRO A 9 7.67 8.70 -10.45
C PRO A 9 8.59 8.74 -9.24
N ARG A 10 8.71 7.66 -8.48
CA ARG A 10 9.59 7.59 -7.30
C ARG A 10 10.30 6.24 -7.29
N PRO A 11 11.44 6.12 -8.00
CA PRO A 11 12.12 4.83 -8.19
C PRO A 11 12.92 4.33 -6.98
N GLU A 12 13.21 5.21 -6.01
CA GLU A 12 14.03 4.85 -4.85
C GLU A 12 13.16 4.47 -3.66
N TRP A 13 13.62 3.50 -2.86
CA TRP A 13 12.98 3.20 -1.59
C TRP A 13 13.11 4.41 -0.68
N SER A 14 11.98 4.94 -0.22
CA SER A 14 11.93 6.11 0.64
C SER A 14 10.98 5.88 1.79
N PRO A 15 11.30 6.36 3.01
CA PRO A 15 10.36 6.31 4.12
C PRO A 15 9.05 7.02 3.76
N LEU A 16 7.94 6.51 4.28
CA LEU A 16 6.67 7.19 4.10
C LEU A 16 6.67 8.47 4.94
N PRO A 17 6.25 9.61 4.34
CA PRO A 17 6.36 10.92 4.99
C PRO A 17 5.25 11.22 6.00
N TYR A 18 4.42 10.26 6.33
CA TYR A 18 3.24 10.48 7.17
C TYR A 18 3.56 10.15 8.61
N GLU A 19 3.07 11.00 9.53
CA GLU A 19 3.14 10.75 10.96
C GLU A 19 2.42 9.44 11.31
N GLY A 20 2.99 8.67 12.21
CA GLY A 20 2.44 7.37 12.57
C GLY A 20 2.90 6.20 11.72
N CYS A 21 3.69 6.47 10.67
CA CYS A 21 4.35 5.42 9.88
C CYS A 21 5.76 5.18 10.40
N ARG A 22 6.17 3.91 10.49
CA ARG A 22 7.53 3.54 10.88
C ARG A 22 7.94 2.23 10.23
N ASN A 23 9.23 2.07 9.98
CA ASN A 23 9.82 0.84 9.43
C ASN A 23 9.16 0.39 8.11
N VAL A 24 8.73 1.34 7.30
CA VAL A 24 8.12 1.11 6.00
C VAL A 24 8.77 2.04 5.00
N GLN A 25 9.16 1.49 3.86
CA GLN A 25 9.64 2.26 2.73
C GLN A 25 8.77 1.98 1.51
N GLY A 26 8.67 2.94 0.62
CA GLY A 26 7.87 2.80 -0.58
C GLY A 26 8.55 3.33 -1.83
N LYS A 27 8.05 2.85 -2.96
CA LYS A 27 8.32 3.36 -4.29
C LYS A 27 6.99 3.64 -4.97
N VAL A 28 6.94 4.64 -5.81
CA VAL A 28 5.75 4.92 -6.62
C VAL A 28 6.07 4.53 -8.06
N LEU A 29 5.31 3.61 -8.60
CA LEU A 29 5.53 3.03 -9.92
C LEU A 29 4.69 3.70 -11.00
N VAL A 30 3.44 4.05 -10.68
CA VAL A 30 2.51 4.75 -11.56
C VAL A 30 1.79 5.80 -10.74
N ASP A 31 1.74 7.02 -11.24
CA ASP A 31 1.00 8.10 -10.59
C ASP A 31 0.23 8.84 -11.68
N GLU A 32 -0.97 8.38 -11.93
CA GLU A 32 -1.86 8.94 -12.94
C GLU A 32 -3.20 9.34 -12.31
N LYS A 33 -3.99 10.09 -13.03
CA LYS A 33 -5.27 10.62 -12.53
C LYS A 33 -6.19 9.54 -11.97
N GLU A 34 -6.22 8.37 -12.60
CA GLU A 34 -7.15 7.30 -12.23
C GLU A 34 -6.48 6.06 -11.66
N LEU A 35 -5.16 6.11 -11.45
CA LEU A 35 -4.41 4.95 -10.99
C LEU A 35 -3.13 5.39 -10.29
N LEU A 36 -2.99 4.95 -9.05
CA LEU A 36 -1.72 5.03 -8.35
C LEU A 36 -1.27 3.61 -8.00
N LEU A 37 -0.06 3.26 -8.41
CA LEU A 37 0.59 2.01 -8.02
C LEU A 37 1.83 2.33 -7.20
N ALA A 38 1.88 1.77 -6.00
CA ALA A 38 3.03 1.89 -5.13
C ALA A 38 3.39 0.51 -4.59
N VAL A 39 4.67 0.31 -4.35
CA VAL A 39 5.14 -0.88 -3.65
C VAL A 39 5.66 -0.45 -2.29
N LEU A 40 5.25 -1.16 -1.24
CA LEU A 40 5.66 -0.90 0.14
C LEU A 40 6.42 -2.09 0.67
N ARG A 41 7.52 -1.81 1.36
CA ARG A 41 8.35 -2.82 2.02
C ARG A 41 8.33 -2.56 3.52
N PHE A 42 7.85 -3.55 4.27
CA PHE A 42 7.75 -3.50 5.72
C PHE A 42 8.88 -4.30 6.34
N GLU A 43 9.65 -3.67 7.22
CA GLU A 43 10.55 -4.36 8.12
C GLU A 43 9.74 -4.89 9.31
N PRO A 44 10.31 -5.73 10.20
CA PRO A 44 9.61 -6.09 11.44
C PRO A 44 9.19 -4.85 12.22
N ASP A 45 8.04 -4.94 12.88
CA ASP A 45 7.43 -3.81 13.59
C ASP A 45 7.19 -2.59 12.66
N GLY A 46 6.86 -2.87 11.42
CA GLY A 46 6.50 -1.85 10.45
C GLY A 46 5.02 -1.54 10.50
N THR A 47 4.65 -0.28 10.33
CA THR A 47 3.23 0.11 10.29
C THR A 47 3.03 1.36 9.46
N ILE A 48 1.93 1.38 8.72
CA ILE A 48 1.35 2.62 8.24
C ILE A 48 0.34 3.09 9.31
N HIS A 49 0.10 4.41 9.36
CA HIS A 49 -0.88 4.95 10.30
C HIS A 49 -2.30 4.51 9.91
N GLU A 50 -3.17 4.36 10.91
CA GLU A 50 -4.58 4.08 10.67
C GLU A 50 -5.27 5.34 10.18
N HIS A 51 -5.97 5.24 9.05
CA HIS A 51 -6.67 6.40 8.46
C HIS A 51 -7.75 5.93 7.48
N PRO A 52 -8.79 6.74 7.26
CA PRO A 52 -9.69 6.51 6.14
C PRO A 52 -9.08 7.07 4.86
N GLY A 53 -8.99 6.25 3.83
CA GLY A 53 -8.49 6.71 2.54
C GLY A 53 -9.59 7.33 1.69
N ALA A 54 -9.21 8.24 0.79
CA ALA A 54 -10.17 8.89 -0.12
C ALA A 54 -10.51 8.02 -1.33
N THR A 55 -9.77 6.95 -1.57
CA THR A 55 -9.90 6.10 -2.76
C THR A 55 -10.17 4.66 -2.38
N ASP A 56 -10.79 3.90 -3.29
CA ASP A 56 -10.83 2.45 -3.17
C ASP A 56 -9.43 1.92 -3.44
N THR A 57 -8.92 1.10 -2.53
CA THR A 57 -7.56 0.59 -2.60
C THR A 57 -7.57 -0.94 -2.49
N VAL A 58 -6.76 -1.58 -3.30
CA VAL A 58 -6.45 -3.01 -3.16
C VAL A 58 -4.99 -3.14 -2.77
N VAL A 59 -4.72 -3.90 -1.73
CA VAL A 59 -3.36 -4.20 -1.29
C VAL A 59 -3.11 -5.67 -1.52
N VAL A 60 -2.09 -5.97 -2.32
CA VAL A 60 -1.67 -7.34 -2.63
C VAL A 60 -0.39 -7.64 -1.86
N CYS A 61 -0.39 -8.68 -1.05
CA CYS A 61 0.84 -9.15 -0.42
C CYS A 61 1.62 -9.98 -1.44
N LEU A 62 2.79 -9.48 -1.83
CA LEU A 62 3.65 -10.14 -2.81
C LEU A 62 4.61 -11.12 -2.16
N ASP A 63 5.09 -10.80 -0.96
CA ASP A 63 6.08 -11.59 -0.25
C ASP A 63 5.95 -11.36 1.25
N GLY A 64 6.25 -12.38 2.04
CA GLY A 64 6.18 -12.29 3.49
C GLY A 64 4.77 -12.34 4.04
N SER A 65 4.56 -11.68 5.17
CA SER A 65 3.28 -11.68 5.84
C SER A 65 3.15 -10.51 6.82
N GLY A 66 1.93 -10.16 7.14
CA GLY A 66 1.61 -9.14 8.13
C GLY A 66 0.14 -9.18 8.48
N PHE A 67 -0.39 -8.02 8.82
CA PHE A 67 -1.77 -7.87 9.26
C PHE A 67 -2.38 -6.65 8.62
N THR A 68 -3.69 -6.68 8.44
CA THR A 68 -4.46 -5.52 8.00
C THR A 68 -5.70 -5.38 8.88
N SER A 69 -6.18 -4.15 9.03
CA SER A 69 -7.48 -3.90 9.64
C SER A 69 -8.34 -3.08 8.68
N VAL A 70 -9.63 -3.38 8.66
CA VAL A 70 -10.65 -2.64 7.91
C VAL A 70 -11.82 -2.45 8.85
N ALA A 71 -12.23 -1.20 9.07
CA ALA A 71 -13.29 -0.85 10.02
C ALA A 71 -13.04 -1.48 11.41
N SER A 72 -11.79 -1.45 11.87
CA SER A 72 -11.32 -1.99 13.15
C SER A 72 -11.34 -3.53 13.27
N GLU A 73 -11.66 -4.24 12.20
CA GLU A 73 -11.54 -5.70 12.17
C GLU A 73 -10.19 -6.09 11.61
N THR A 74 -9.45 -6.91 12.36
CA THR A 74 -8.08 -7.32 12.03
C THR A 74 -8.05 -8.71 11.42
N ALA A 75 -7.21 -8.90 10.41
CA ALA A 75 -6.94 -10.20 9.81
C ALA A 75 -5.48 -10.31 9.40
N PRO A 76 -4.90 -11.51 9.40
CA PRO A 76 -3.58 -11.73 8.82
C PRO A 76 -3.63 -11.61 7.31
N LEU A 77 -2.50 -11.19 6.72
CA LEU A 77 -2.34 -11.10 5.28
C LEU A 77 -1.02 -11.76 4.89
N HIS A 78 -1.09 -12.75 4.01
CA HIS A 78 0.07 -13.54 3.58
C HIS A 78 0.32 -13.39 2.10
N ALA A 79 1.54 -13.73 1.68
CA ALA A 79 1.93 -13.71 0.27
C ALA A 79 0.90 -14.43 -0.60
N GLY A 80 0.52 -13.81 -1.71
CA GLY A 80 -0.51 -14.33 -2.61
C GLY A 80 -1.93 -13.91 -2.26
N GLN A 81 -2.14 -13.20 -1.16
CA GLN A 81 -3.44 -12.71 -0.74
C GLN A 81 -3.56 -11.22 -1.00
N ARG A 82 -4.78 -10.75 -1.07
CA ARG A 82 -5.07 -9.32 -1.19
C ARG A 82 -6.21 -8.92 -0.27
N VAL A 83 -6.22 -7.65 0.12
CA VAL A 83 -7.30 -7.05 0.88
C VAL A 83 -7.82 -5.84 0.13
N ARG A 84 -9.11 -5.58 0.24
CA ARG A 84 -9.72 -4.36 -0.29
C ARG A 84 -9.99 -3.39 0.84
N TRP A 85 -9.54 -2.15 0.66
CA TRP A 85 -9.84 -1.04 1.56
C TRP A 85 -10.84 -0.11 0.88
N PRO A 86 -12.14 -0.17 1.24
CA PRO A 86 -13.13 0.72 0.65
C PRO A 86 -12.85 2.19 0.97
N ALA A 87 -13.14 3.07 0.01
CA ALA A 87 -13.00 4.51 0.24
C ALA A 87 -13.81 4.96 1.46
N GLY A 88 -13.22 5.83 2.28
CA GLY A 88 -13.87 6.38 3.46
C GLY A 88 -13.89 5.47 4.68
N ILE A 89 -13.38 4.24 4.57
CA ILE A 89 -13.34 3.29 5.69
C ILE A 89 -11.92 3.27 6.27
N THR A 90 -11.83 3.34 7.58
CA THR A 90 -10.56 3.30 8.30
C THR A 90 -9.85 1.98 8.07
N HIS A 91 -8.56 2.04 7.76
CA HIS A 91 -7.75 0.86 7.50
C HIS A 91 -6.33 1.05 8.02
N ARG A 92 -5.64 -0.07 8.19
CA ARG A 92 -4.24 -0.11 8.62
C ARG A 92 -3.55 -1.35 8.06
N LEU A 93 -2.24 -1.27 7.90
CA LEU A 93 -1.39 -2.38 7.44
C LEU A 93 -0.11 -2.36 8.28
N TRP A 94 0.30 -3.53 8.80
CA TRP A 94 1.47 -3.60 9.66
C TRP A 94 2.09 -4.98 9.70
N THR A 95 3.30 -5.05 10.23
CA THR A 95 4.00 -6.29 10.53
C THR A 95 4.31 -6.35 12.03
N GLU A 96 4.53 -7.55 12.53
CA GLU A 96 5.06 -7.77 13.88
C GLU A 96 6.48 -8.31 13.78
N ASP A 97 6.67 -9.63 13.70
CA ASP A 97 8.00 -10.23 13.68
C ASP A 97 8.53 -10.51 12.27
N SER A 98 7.69 -10.36 11.27
CA SER A 98 8.02 -10.70 9.87
C SER A 98 8.27 -9.46 9.03
N THR A 99 8.82 -9.67 7.83
CA THR A 99 8.86 -8.68 6.76
C THR A 99 7.71 -8.91 5.80
N MET A 100 7.33 -7.87 5.07
CA MET A 100 6.26 -7.96 4.09
C MET A 100 6.51 -6.99 2.94
N THR A 101 6.26 -7.44 1.72
CA THR A 101 6.26 -6.56 0.54
C THR A 101 4.87 -6.58 -0.07
N THR A 102 4.32 -5.40 -0.30
CA THR A 102 2.96 -5.25 -0.83
C THR A 102 2.93 -4.37 -2.05
N LEU A 103 1.98 -4.63 -2.93
CA LEU A 103 1.61 -3.74 -4.03
C LEU A 103 0.30 -3.06 -3.66
N MET A 104 0.32 -1.74 -3.64
CA MET A 104 -0.85 -0.92 -3.36
C MET A 104 -1.41 -0.36 -4.66
N VAL A 105 -2.66 -0.65 -4.92
CA VAL A 105 -3.37 -0.21 -6.13
C VAL A 105 -4.50 0.72 -5.69
N GLU A 106 -4.32 2.02 -5.91
CA GLU A 106 -5.33 3.01 -5.56
C GLU A 106 -6.07 3.46 -6.81
N ARG A 107 -7.40 3.41 -6.75
CA ARG A 107 -8.27 3.88 -7.81
C ARG A 107 -9.18 4.95 -7.28
N PRO A 108 -9.23 6.14 -7.89
CA PRO A 108 -10.22 7.13 -7.53
C PRO A 108 -11.62 6.57 -7.72
N ARG A 109 -12.51 6.91 -6.78
CA ARG A 109 -13.89 6.50 -6.86
C ARG A 109 -14.59 7.28 -7.97
N HIS A 110 -15.16 6.54 -8.94
CA HIS A 110 -16.01 7.18 -9.94
C HIS A 110 -17.34 7.55 -9.33
N VAL A 111 -17.61 8.83 -9.32
CA VAL A 111 -18.95 9.36 -9.00
C VAL A 111 -19.54 9.77 -10.33
N PRO A 112 -20.61 9.10 -10.77
CA PRO A 112 -21.29 9.48 -12.03
C PRO A 112 -21.85 10.88 -11.98
#